data_841a8ac578a9710ef81417a68ca349c3
#
_entry.id   841a8ac578a9710ef81417a68ca349c3
#
_cell.length_a   1.000
_cell.length_b   1.000
_cell.length_c   1.000
_cell.angle_alpha   90.00
_cell.angle_beta   90.00
_cell.angle_gamma   90.00
#
_symmetry.space_group_name_H-M   'P 1'
#
loop_
_entity.id
_entity.type
_entity.pdbx_description
1 polymer ?
#
loop_
_entity_poly.entity_id
_entity_poly.type
_entity_poly.pdbx_seq_one_letter_code
_entity_poly.pdbx_strand_id
1 'polypeptide(L)'
;MKRSLILLTMMVLVLLPLRAQERTAERTYVSTDRSVYVAGDRIWCSAFCVTGKGRLSDVSRVAYLELHSADGVAVTAKLALNDGRGAGYLDLPTSLPTGNYRLVAYTAQNKDEVDYDYTGIASKTLSIFNVFSTDRVTDGVEVVSPEEYDLRHPRPDRGSEMPGQAGHDGRAVGGDVSLTWSPDSVLHVTNNTGSPITFSLSVAGEDDIVPPANPDIAEFLAAARTIGKRSFRNQVVPELEGEVITGRVVADAATLRSLLGHNAYLSTPSEKADVYTSLVVGDGAITFITGNYFGNQELVCEIEGADPKAPPRIELNEPYVKAQVSAPERLLLCPSLEASMKARSLMMQQASRQNADTLYEYLPRREYPLLDGAPVRYILDDYTRFDTMEETFIEFIPQVRVRKGAGGRSEIQVRLEEATDIRTFTGASSLVLLDGVPIFDHERLLLYDPHKIQRIDVYPYTHYLGSSTFAGAVNLITFAHNLPHFALNKTMQIVPFPGLCWPTAWLGPDPEPPAETPDCYQTLFWHPLLQLGPGETLTVPIPIPASRGKMSATLEGMTSAAQPVVGCIPLF
;
A
#
# COMPACT_ATOMS: atom_id res chain seq x y z
N MET A 1 7.44 -56.46 10.07
CA MET A 1 7.68 -56.02 8.69
C MET A 1 6.82 -54.80 8.28
N LYS A 2 5.50 -54.75 8.49
CA LYS A 2 4.68 -53.58 8.08
C LYS A 2 5.02 -52.25 8.80
N ARG A 3 5.39 -52.29 10.09
CA ARG A 3 5.77 -51.07 10.84
C ARG A 3 7.13 -50.48 10.43
N SER A 4 8.08 -51.35 10.05
CA SER A 4 9.40 -50.92 9.56
C SER A 4 9.33 -50.33 8.16
N LEU A 5 8.37 -50.74 7.34
CA LEU A 5 8.16 -50.19 6.00
C LEU A 5 7.54 -48.80 6.06
N ILE A 6 6.62 -48.55 7.01
CA ILE A 6 6.01 -47.21 7.21
C ILE A 6 7.04 -46.20 7.73
N LEU A 7 7.92 -46.63 8.65
CA LEU A 7 9.02 -45.77 9.13
C LEU A 7 10.04 -45.46 8.02
N LEU A 8 10.34 -46.40 7.15
CA LEU A 8 11.25 -46.21 6.01
C LEU A 8 10.60 -45.26 4.97
N THR A 9 9.29 -45.38 4.73
CA THR A 9 8.57 -44.49 3.80
C THR A 9 8.45 -43.06 4.36
N MET A 10 8.24 -42.90 5.66
CA MET A 10 8.29 -41.58 6.32
C MET A 10 9.70 -40.98 6.29
N MET A 11 10.75 -41.78 6.49
CA MET A 11 12.13 -41.31 6.45
C MET A 11 12.58 -40.95 5.02
N VAL A 12 12.07 -41.60 3.99
CA VAL A 12 12.33 -41.25 2.58
C VAL A 12 11.57 -39.96 2.17
N LEU A 13 10.37 -39.71 2.73
CA LEU A 13 9.65 -38.47 2.52
C LEU A 13 10.34 -37.24 3.20
N VAL A 14 11.08 -37.46 4.31
CA VAL A 14 11.86 -36.42 4.98
C VAL A 14 13.21 -36.19 4.29
N LEU A 15 13.69 -37.14 3.48
CA LEU A 15 14.93 -37.05 2.70
C LEU A 15 14.73 -36.59 1.24
N LEU A 16 13.49 -36.31 0.82
CA LEU A 16 13.31 -35.53 -0.39
C LEU A 16 14.00 -34.17 -0.11
N PRO A 17 15.06 -33.81 -0.87
CA PRO A 17 15.65 -32.51 -0.69
C PRO A 17 14.48 -31.54 -0.85
N LEU A 18 14.24 -30.72 0.16
CA LEU A 18 13.54 -29.46 -0.02
C LEU A 18 14.31 -28.79 -1.18
N ARG A 19 13.85 -29.01 -2.40
CA ARG A 19 14.32 -28.20 -3.52
C ARG A 19 14.09 -26.80 -3.02
N ALA A 20 15.18 -26.08 -2.75
CA ALA A 20 15.12 -24.66 -2.51
C ALA A 20 14.20 -24.17 -3.61
N GLN A 21 13.02 -23.70 -3.24
CA GLN A 21 12.01 -23.24 -4.19
C GLN A 21 12.73 -22.16 -4.98
N GLU A 22 13.03 -22.43 -6.26
CA GLU A 22 13.75 -21.49 -7.09
C GLU A 22 12.92 -20.20 -7.03
N ARG A 23 13.44 -19.17 -6.36
CA ARG A 23 12.75 -17.90 -6.28
C ARG A 23 12.46 -17.43 -7.69
N THR A 24 11.23 -17.07 -7.93
CA THR A 24 10.84 -16.45 -9.18
C THR A 24 11.46 -15.06 -9.20
N ALA A 25 12.38 -14.80 -10.12
CA ALA A 25 12.89 -13.46 -10.31
C ALA A 25 11.74 -12.55 -10.75
N GLU A 26 11.42 -11.56 -9.93
CA GLU A 26 10.40 -10.56 -10.22
C GLU A 26 11.02 -9.24 -10.62
N ARG A 27 10.30 -8.44 -11.41
CA ARG A 27 10.64 -7.07 -11.77
C ARG A 27 9.34 -6.28 -11.82
N THR A 28 9.39 -5.06 -11.31
CA THR A 28 8.20 -4.21 -11.22
C THR A 28 8.39 -2.97 -12.07
N TYR A 29 7.55 -2.81 -13.07
CA TYR A 29 7.41 -1.57 -13.85
C TYR A 29 6.39 -0.66 -13.17
N VAL A 30 6.66 0.66 -13.21
CA VAL A 30 5.71 1.66 -12.72
C VAL A 30 5.41 2.66 -13.83
N SER A 31 4.14 2.81 -14.16
CA SER A 31 3.62 3.90 -14.96
C SER A 31 3.10 5.00 -14.03
N THR A 32 3.30 6.25 -14.40
CA THR A 32 2.86 7.42 -13.65
C THR A 32 1.96 8.29 -14.52
N ASP A 33 1.06 9.06 -13.89
CA ASP A 33 0.14 9.94 -14.62
C ASP A 33 0.88 11.04 -15.44
N ARG A 34 2.07 11.42 -15.03
CA ARG A 34 2.96 12.40 -15.72
C ARG A 34 4.39 12.21 -15.24
N SER A 35 5.32 13.04 -15.76
CA SER A 35 6.74 12.97 -15.42
C SER A 35 7.27 14.24 -14.75
N VAL A 36 6.48 15.33 -14.70
CA VAL A 36 6.83 16.61 -14.07
C VAL A 36 5.79 16.98 -13.01
N TYR A 37 6.26 17.30 -11.83
CA TYR A 37 5.42 17.57 -10.65
C TYR A 37 5.88 18.83 -9.91
N VAL A 38 4.98 19.37 -9.10
CA VAL A 38 5.27 20.41 -8.11
C VAL A 38 5.32 19.77 -6.73
N ALA A 39 6.21 20.23 -5.85
CA ALA A 39 6.19 19.80 -4.46
C ALA A 39 4.80 20.09 -3.85
N GLY A 40 4.19 19.08 -3.22
CA GLY A 40 2.80 19.11 -2.78
C GLY A 40 1.80 18.42 -3.71
N ASP A 41 2.21 18.04 -4.93
CA ASP A 41 1.39 17.20 -5.83
C ASP A 41 1.31 15.76 -5.32
N ARG A 42 0.36 15.00 -5.88
CA ARG A 42 0.29 13.54 -5.79
C ARG A 42 0.74 12.91 -7.11
N ILE A 43 1.64 11.93 -7.04
CA ILE A 43 2.00 11.07 -8.15
C ILE A 43 1.03 9.90 -8.15
N TRP A 44 0.20 9.80 -9.18
CA TRP A 44 -0.60 8.60 -9.41
C TRP A 44 0.21 7.57 -10.16
N CYS A 45 0.11 6.32 -9.75
CA CYS A 45 0.89 5.27 -10.37
C CYS A 45 0.15 3.94 -10.49
N SER A 46 0.54 3.16 -11.48
CA SER A 46 0.20 1.76 -11.62
C SER A 46 1.47 0.91 -11.69
N ALA A 47 1.41 -0.30 -11.17
CA ALA A 47 2.52 -1.22 -11.15
C ALA A 47 2.20 -2.49 -11.92
N PHE A 48 3.19 -2.99 -12.68
CA PHE A 48 3.14 -4.27 -13.37
C PHE A 48 4.34 -5.11 -12.91
N CYS A 49 4.07 -6.09 -12.05
CA CYS A 49 5.09 -7.01 -11.57
C CYS A 49 5.17 -8.21 -12.50
N VAL A 50 6.34 -8.46 -13.06
CA VAL A 50 6.55 -9.53 -14.04
C VAL A 50 7.64 -10.49 -13.57
N THR A 51 7.52 -11.75 -13.97
CA THR A 51 8.56 -12.76 -13.80
C THR A 51 9.70 -12.54 -14.79
N GLY A 52 10.84 -13.18 -14.57
CA GLY A 52 11.97 -13.18 -15.55
C GLY A 52 11.62 -13.72 -16.93
N LYS A 53 10.43 -14.29 -17.13
CA LYS A 53 9.89 -14.65 -18.45
C LYS A 53 9.01 -13.55 -19.06
N GLY A 54 8.88 -12.42 -18.39
CA GLY A 54 8.06 -11.28 -18.81
C GLY A 54 6.56 -11.47 -18.58
N ARG A 55 6.11 -12.53 -17.92
CA ARG A 55 4.69 -12.75 -17.57
C ARG A 55 4.38 -12.08 -16.24
N LEU A 56 3.14 -11.61 -16.08
CA LEU A 56 2.67 -11.12 -14.79
C LEU A 56 2.88 -12.18 -13.70
N SER A 57 3.36 -11.73 -12.56
CA SER A 57 3.64 -12.58 -11.40
C SER A 57 2.44 -12.60 -10.45
N ASP A 58 2.08 -13.77 -10.00
CA ASP A 58 1.08 -14.00 -8.96
C ASP A 58 1.71 -14.28 -7.58
N VAL A 59 3.03 -14.12 -7.48
CA VAL A 59 3.80 -14.49 -6.28
C VAL A 59 3.70 -13.41 -5.20
N SER A 60 4.11 -12.17 -5.53
CA SER A 60 4.11 -11.08 -4.54
C SER A 60 2.79 -10.34 -4.48
N ARG A 61 2.35 -10.03 -3.26
CA ARG A 61 1.14 -9.23 -2.97
C ARG A 61 1.44 -7.77 -2.67
N VAL A 62 2.72 -7.40 -2.53
CA VAL A 62 3.13 -6.02 -2.23
C VAL A 62 4.24 -5.59 -3.18
N ALA A 63 4.09 -4.39 -3.73
CA ALA A 63 5.16 -3.65 -4.40
C ALA A 63 5.57 -2.46 -3.52
N TYR A 64 6.87 -2.27 -3.35
CA TYR A 64 7.48 -1.18 -2.62
C TYR A 64 7.95 -0.13 -3.61
N LEU A 65 7.65 1.12 -3.33
CA LEU A 65 8.07 2.27 -4.11
C LEU A 65 8.95 3.17 -3.25
N GLU A 66 10.08 3.60 -3.79
CA GLU A 66 10.96 4.57 -3.17
C GLU A 66 11.29 5.67 -4.19
N LEU A 67 11.04 6.92 -3.81
CA LEU A 67 11.43 8.09 -4.58
C LEU A 67 12.73 8.64 -3.99
N HIS A 68 13.82 8.58 -4.75
CA HIS A 68 15.16 8.96 -4.32
C HIS A 68 15.57 10.31 -4.88
N SER A 69 16.09 11.18 -4.02
CA SER A 69 16.89 12.35 -4.39
C SER A 69 18.37 11.99 -4.46
N ALA A 70 19.23 12.98 -4.70
CA ALA A 70 20.67 12.83 -4.56
C ALA A 70 21.12 12.50 -3.12
N ASP A 71 20.33 12.92 -2.12
CA ASP A 71 20.64 12.75 -0.69
C ASP A 71 20.05 11.44 -0.11
N GLY A 72 19.29 10.68 -0.89
CA GLY A 72 18.68 9.42 -0.47
C GLY A 72 17.17 9.37 -0.67
N VAL A 73 16.49 8.49 0.09
CA VAL A 73 15.05 8.27 -0.03
C VAL A 73 14.28 9.49 0.49
N ALA A 74 13.47 10.07 -0.38
CA ALA A 74 12.65 11.25 -0.08
C ALA A 74 11.19 10.89 0.25
N VAL A 75 10.60 9.93 -0.48
CA VAL A 75 9.21 9.49 -0.29
C VAL A 75 9.12 7.99 -0.51
N THR A 76 8.25 7.34 0.25
CA THR A 76 8.00 5.89 0.12
C THR A 76 6.51 5.60 0.04
N ALA A 77 6.14 4.52 -0.65
CA ALA A 77 4.78 4.00 -0.68
C ALA A 77 4.79 2.48 -0.87
N LYS A 78 3.67 1.84 -0.55
CA LYS A 78 3.44 0.41 -0.80
C LYS A 78 2.14 0.24 -1.58
N LEU A 79 2.18 -0.56 -2.62
CA LEU A 79 1.02 -0.89 -3.42
C LEU A 79 0.59 -2.34 -3.16
N ALA A 80 -0.69 -2.56 -2.98
CA ALA A 80 -1.23 -3.92 -3.05
C ALA A 80 -1.16 -4.42 -4.50
N LEU A 81 -0.65 -5.64 -4.68
CA LEU A 81 -0.61 -6.34 -5.96
C LEU A 81 -1.68 -7.43 -6.01
N ASN A 82 -2.41 -7.47 -7.11
CA ASN A 82 -3.32 -8.55 -7.46
C ASN A 82 -2.94 -9.10 -8.84
N ASP A 83 -2.53 -10.36 -8.89
CA ASP A 83 -2.05 -11.02 -10.11
C ASP A 83 -1.02 -10.17 -10.88
N GLY A 84 -0.03 -9.65 -10.13
CA GLY A 84 1.07 -8.84 -10.66
C GLY A 84 0.69 -7.40 -11.04
N ARG A 85 -0.51 -6.93 -10.69
CA ARG A 85 -0.97 -5.57 -11.00
C ARG A 85 -1.31 -4.83 -9.72
N GLY A 86 -0.95 -3.57 -9.66
CA GLY A 86 -1.25 -2.71 -8.52
C GLY A 86 -1.46 -1.27 -8.93
N ALA A 87 -2.16 -0.53 -8.08
CA ALA A 87 -2.38 0.89 -8.25
C ALA A 87 -2.22 1.61 -6.92
N GLY A 88 -1.81 2.88 -6.97
CA GLY A 88 -1.69 3.70 -5.79
C GLY A 88 -1.10 5.07 -6.11
N TYR A 89 -0.46 5.64 -5.10
CA TYR A 89 0.04 7.01 -5.20
C TYR A 89 1.21 7.27 -4.25
N LEU A 90 1.96 8.35 -4.54
CA LEU A 90 2.92 8.95 -3.62
C LEU A 90 2.52 10.40 -3.40
N ASP A 91 2.34 10.80 -2.14
CA ASP A 91 2.11 12.20 -1.78
C ASP A 91 3.46 12.90 -1.62
N LEU A 92 3.67 13.95 -2.42
CA LEU A 92 4.91 14.72 -2.39
C LEU A 92 4.83 15.77 -1.27
N PRO A 93 5.72 15.72 -0.26
CA PRO A 93 5.80 16.78 0.73
C PRO A 93 6.13 18.12 0.09
N THR A 94 5.54 19.20 0.61
CA THR A 94 5.84 20.59 0.17
C THR A 94 7.28 21.02 0.47
N SER A 95 7.98 20.25 1.29
CA SER A 95 9.38 20.50 1.67
C SER A 95 10.40 19.90 0.70
N LEU A 96 9.97 19.12 -0.30
CA LEU A 96 10.90 18.51 -1.25
C LEU A 96 11.69 19.58 -2.03
N PRO A 97 13.03 19.46 -2.13
CA PRO A 97 13.84 20.35 -2.96
C PRO A 97 13.52 20.21 -4.45
N THR A 98 13.83 21.26 -5.22
CA THR A 98 13.78 21.19 -6.68
C THR A 98 14.88 20.30 -7.20
N GLY A 99 14.55 19.37 -8.12
CA GLY A 99 15.52 18.45 -8.74
C GLY A 99 14.85 17.32 -9.50
N ASN A 100 15.68 16.48 -10.07
CA ASN A 100 15.24 15.18 -10.59
C ASN A 100 15.28 14.15 -9.47
N TYR A 101 14.29 13.27 -9.48
CA TYR A 101 14.13 12.18 -8.53
C TYR A 101 14.03 10.86 -9.26
N ARG A 102 14.57 9.81 -8.68
CA ARG A 102 14.47 8.47 -9.23
C ARG A 102 13.42 7.66 -8.47
N LEU A 103 12.36 7.26 -9.14
CA LEU A 103 11.35 6.36 -8.63
C LEU A 103 11.81 4.91 -8.88
N VAL A 104 11.98 4.14 -7.81
CA VAL A 104 12.37 2.73 -7.83
C VAL A 104 11.22 1.87 -7.34
N ALA A 105 10.99 0.73 -7.99
CA ALA A 105 9.97 -0.23 -7.61
C ALA A 105 10.52 -1.64 -7.49
N TYR A 106 10.11 -2.36 -6.44
CA TYR A 106 10.54 -3.73 -6.18
C TYR A 106 9.50 -4.49 -5.34
N THR A 107 9.65 -5.81 -5.25
CA THR A 107 8.89 -6.67 -4.34
C THR A 107 9.81 -7.28 -3.27
N ALA A 108 9.24 -7.93 -2.25
CA ALA A 108 10.05 -8.64 -1.27
C ALA A 108 11.00 -9.67 -1.92
N GLN A 109 10.62 -10.23 -3.07
CA GLN A 109 11.42 -11.25 -3.77
C GLN A 109 12.75 -10.71 -4.30
N ASN A 110 12.83 -9.41 -4.61
CA ASN A 110 14.03 -8.79 -5.17
C ASN A 110 14.58 -7.60 -4.37
N LYS A 111 14.23 -7.52 -3.08
CA LYS A 111 14.83 -6.54 -2.15
C LYS A 111 16.35 -6.56 -2.19
N ASP A 112 16.96 -7.74 -2.24
CA ASP A 112 18.43 -7.91 -2.27
C ASP A 112 19.09 -7.40 -3.56
N GLU A 113 18.32 -7.14 -4.61
CA GLU A 113 18.84 -6.69 -5.89
C GLU A 113 18.86 -5.16 -6.01
N VAL A 114 18.13 -4.46 -5.16
CA VAL A 114 18.07 -2.99 -5.15
C VAL A 114 19.42 -2.38 -4.82
N ASP A 115 20.26 -3.08 -4.04
CA ASP A 115 21.64 -2.67 -3.73
C ASP A 115 22.63 -2.79 -4.90
N TYR A 116 22.23 -3.42 -6.01
CA TYR A 116 23.09 -3.69 -7.16
C TYR A 116 22.77 -2.81 -8.37
N ASP A 117 22.60 -1.52 -8.17
CA ASP A 117 22.37 -0.59 -9.23
C ASP A 117 21.17 -0.96 -10.13
N TYR A 118 20.01 -0.59 -9.68
CA TYR A 118 18.75 -0.70 -10.43
C TYR A 118 18.75 0.16 -11.71
N THR A 119 19.92 0.58 -12.14
CA THR A 119 20.09 1.40 -13.33
C THR A 119 19.46 0.73 -14.54
N GLY A 120 18.39 1.30 -14.99
CA GLY A 120 17.81 1.08 -16.31
C GLY A 120 16.62 0.12 -16.40
N ILE A 121 16.26 -0.66 -15.37
CA ILE A 121 15.20 -1.67 -15.55
C ILE A 121 13.93 -1.38 -14.76
N ALA A 122 14.03 -0.82 -13.58
CA ALA A 122 12.88 -0.59 -12.71
C ALA A 122 12.88 0.81 -12.10
N SER A 123 13.51 1.76 -12.75
CA SER A 123 13.53 3.14 -12.28
C SER A 123 13.00 4.10 -13.34
N LYS A 124 12.22 5.08 -12.88
CA LYS A 124 11.71 6.19 -13.67
C LYS A 124 12.23 7.50 -13.07
N THR A 125 12.75 8.40 -13.87
CA THR A 125 13.18 9.71 -13.41
C THR A 125 12.03 10.69 -13.53
N LEU A 126 11.71 11.39 -12.43
CA LEU A 126 10.66 12.39 -12.33
C LEU A 126 11.27 13.73 -12.00
N SER A 127 10.83 14.80 -12.65
CA SER A 127 11.25 16.16 -12.35
C SER A 127 10.27 16.79 -11.35
N ILE A 128 10.78 17.27 -10.22
CA ILE A 128 9.97 17.91 -9.19
C ILE A 128 10.54 19.31 -8.94
N PHE A 129 9.70 20.33 -8.99
CA PHE A 129 10.11 21.66 -8.63
C PHE A 129 9.32 22.20 -7.44
N ASN A 130 10.00 22.98 -6.61
CA ASN A 130 9.46 23.56 -5.40
C ASN A 130 9.48 25.10 -5.49
N VAL A 131 8.32 25.69 -5.42
CA VAL A 131 8.14 27.16 -5.44
C VAL A 131 7.92 27.73 -4.03
N PHE A 132 7.79 26.87 -3.03
CA PHE A 132 7.64 27.27 -1.63
C PHE A 132 8.99 27.54 -0.94
N SER A 133 10.07 26.92 -1.45
CA SER A 133 11.40 27.10 -0.89
C SER A 133 12.05 28.39 -1.40
N THR A 134 12.71 29.10 -0.50
CA THR A 134 13.58 30.25 -0.85
C THR A 134 14.93 29.79 -1.41
N ASP A 135 15.36 28.57 -1.06
CA ASP A 135 16.59 27.94 -1.55
C ASP A 135 16.32 27.30 -2.91
N ARG A 136 16.27 28.14 -3.94
CA ARG A 136 15.89 27.74 -5.30
C ARG A 136 16.98 27.01 -6.06
N VAL A 137 18.22 27.11 -5.64
CA VAL A 137 19.38 26.48 -6.24
C VAL A 137 19.89 25.42 -5.26
N THR A 138 19.59 24.17 -5.56
CA THR A 138 20.13 23.01 -4.85
C THR A 138 21.19 22.35 -5.73
N ASP A 139 21.98 21.45 -5.15
CA ASP A 139 22.95 20.65 -5.92
C ASP A 139 22.29 19.78 -7.02
N GLY A 140 20.97 19.58 -6.92
CA GLY A 140 20.16 18.85 -7.91
C GLY A 140 19.72 19.65 -9.13
N VAL A 141 20.08 20.96 -9.24
CA VAL A 141 19.67 21.85 -10.35
C VAL A 141 20.88 22.44 -11.05
N GLU A 142 20.78 22.55 -12.36
CA GLU A 142 21.72 23.28 -13.23
C GLU A 142 20.94 24.34 -14.01
N VAL A 143 21.32 25.61 -13.86
CA VAL A 143 20.69 26.72 -14.58
C VAL A 143 21.53 27.04 -15.81
N VAL A 144 20.92 26.96 -16.99
CA VAL A 144 21.58 27.16 -18.29
C VAL A 144 20.91 28.29 -19.07
N SER A 145 21.55 28.74 -20.16
CA SER A 145 20.91 29.67 -21.09
C SER A 145 19.75 28.99 -21.85
N PRO A 146 18.79 29.77 -22.37
CA PRO A 146 17.71 29.19 -23.19
C PRO A 146 18.24 28.42 -24.41
N GLU A 147 19.29 28.91 -25.04
CA GLU A 147 19.92 28.26 -26.21
C GLU A 147 20.57 26.93 -25.83
N GLU A 148 21.22 26.86 -24.67
CA GLU A 148 21.82 25.62 -24.17
C GLU A 148 20.73 24.63 -23.71
N TYR A 149 19.64 25.13 -23.14
CA TYR A 149 18.50 24.30 -22.76
C TYR A 149 17.88 23.62 -23.98
N ASP A 150 17.63 24.38 -25.07
CA ASP A 150 17.08 23.85 -26.30
C ASP A 150 18.06 22.89 -27.02
N LEU A 151 19.37 23.14 -26.90
CA LEU A 151 20.40 22.24 -27.45
C LEU A 151 20.45 20.89 -26.72
N ARG A 152 20.33 20.90 -25.40
CA ARG A 152 20.33 19.68 -24.56
C ARG A 152 18.99 18.95 -24.61
N HIS A 153 17.89 19.66 -24.90
CA HIS A 153 16.55 19.12 -25.06
C HIS A 153 16.01 19.45 -26.45
N PRO A 154 16.59 18.88 -27.51
CA PRO A 154 16.08 19.13 -28.86
C PRO A 154 14.62 18.70 -28.91
N ARG A 155 13.72 19.65 -29.03
CA ARG A 155 12.32 19.34 -29.30
C ARG A 155 12.29 18.66 -30.67
N PRO A 156 11.73 17.44 -30.78
CA PRO A 156 11.64 16.82 -32.10
C PRO A 156 10.91 17.79 -33.02
N ASP A 157 11.56 18.09 -34.17
CA ASP A 157 10.90 18.86 -35.22
C ASP A 157 9.55 18.21 -35.51
N ARG A 158 8.52 19.05 -35.68
CA ARG A 158 7.10 18.65 -35.87
C ARG A 158 6.88 17.70 -37.09
N GLY A 159 7.93 17.12 -37.66
CA GLY A 159 7.91 16.24 -38.79
C GLY A 159 8.66 14.90 -38.64
N SER A 160 9.32 14.64 -37.50
CA SER A 160 9.98 13.33 -37.29
C SER A 160 9.07 12.42 -36.50
N GLU A 161 8.44 11.46 -37.14
CA GLU A 161 7.68 10.39 -36.52
C GLU A 161 8.61 9.57 -35.61
N MET A 162 8.44 9.68 -34.28
CA MET A 162 8.97 8.64 -33.40
C MET A 162 8.06 7.40 -33.51
N PRO A 163 8.59 6.18 -33.40
CA PRO A 163 7.76 4.97 -33.40
C PRO A 163 6.71 5.08 -32.28
N GLY A 164 5.43 5.15 -32.63
CA GLY A 164 4.31 5.29 -31.70
C GLY A 164 3.73 6.70 -31.53
N GLN A 165 4.29 7.76 -32.18
CA GLN A 165 3.65 9.08 -32.19
C GLN A 165 2.63 9.25 -33.31
N ALA A 166 1.56 10.00 -33.01
CA ALA A 166 0.49 10.28 -33.95
C ALA A 166 0.98 11.14 -35.12
N GLY A 167 0.56 10.78 -36.33
CA GLY A 167 0.61 11.67 -37.50
C GLY A 167 -0.32 12.87 -37.33
N HIS A 168 -0.24 13.83 -38.25
CA HIS A 168 -1.01 15.10 -38.27
C HIS A 168 -2.55 14.95 -38.19
N ASP A 169 -3.07 13.74 -38.24
CA ASP A 169 -4.49 13.36 -38.17
C ASP A 169 -4.95 12.87 -36.80
N GLY A 170 -4.14 13.04 -35.74
CA GLY A 170 -4.51 12.65 -34.36
C GLY A 170 -4.59 11.14 -34.15
N ARG A 171 -3.94 10.35 -35.01
CA ARG A 171 -3.96 8.89 -34.94
C ARG A 171 -2.57 8.33 -34.62
N ALA A 172 -2.38 7.75 -33.43
CA ALA A 172 -1.21 6.93 -33.16
C ALA A 172 -1.45 5.51 -33.66
N VAL A 173 -0.57 5.03 -34.51
CA VAL A 173 -0.60 3.65 -34.99
C VAL A 173 0.64 2.92 -34.48
N GLY A 174 0.55 2.46 -33.21
CA GLY A 174 1.26 1.24 -32.84
C GLY A 174 0.38 0.08 -33.28
N GLY A 175 0.90 -0.94 -33.99
CA GLY A 175 0.08 -1.99 -34.61
C GLY A 175 -0.86 -2.74 -33.64
N ASP A 176 -0.65 -2.65 -32.35
CA ASP A 176 -1.33 -3.42 -31.30
C ASP A 176 -2.46 -2.66 -30.59
N VAL A 177 -2.40 -1.32 -30.45
CA VAL A 177 -3.45 -0.47 -29.89
C VAL A 177 -3.53 0.81 -30.69
N SER A 178 -4.75 1.27 -30.99
CA SER A 178 -4.97 2.57 -31.61
C SER A 178 -5.61 3.55 -30.64
N LEU A 179 -5.01 4.74 -30.52
CA LEU A 179 -5.58 5.89 -29.85
C LEU A 179 -6.08 6.87 -30.90
N THR A 180 -7.33 7.32 -30.78
CA THR A 180 -7.87 8.35 -31.67
C THR A 180 -8.60 9.40 -30.87
N TRP A 181 -8.38 10.66 -31.19
CA TRP A 181 -9.05 11.80 -30.57
C TRP A 181 -10.08 12.39 -31.53
N SER A 182 -11.30 12.55 -31.06
CA SER A 182 -12.38 13.13 -31.86
C SER A 182 -12.68 14.59 -31.47
N PRO A 183 -13.21 15.41 -32.42
CA PRO A 183 -13.47 16.84 -32.16
C PRO A 183 -14.46 17.14 -31.04
N ASP A 184 -15.27 16.18 -30.65
CA ASP A 184 -16.24 16.25 -29.54
C ASP A 184 -15.62 15.92 -28.17
N SER A 185 -14.31 16.03 -28.07
CA SER A 185 -13.56 15.78 -26.82
C SER A 185 -13.68 14.35 -26.31
N VAL A 186 -13.65 13.38 -27.21
CA VAL A 186 -13.71 11.95 -26.89
C VAL A 186 -12.45 11.24 -27.32
N LEU A 187 -11.83 10.52 -26.40
CA LEU A 187 -10.71 9.62 -26.64
C LEU A 187 -11.22 8.20 -26.87
N HIS A 188 -10.85 7.60 -28.00
CA HIS A 188 -11.12 6.21 -28.32
C HIS A 188 -9.84 5.40 -28.20
N VAL A 189 -9.90 4.30 -27.47
CA VAL A 189 -8.82 3.32 -27.29
C VAL A 189 -9.28 1.98 -27.83
N THR A 190 -8.67 1.50 -28.91
CA THR A 190 -9.05 0.21 -29.53
C THR A 190 -7.93 -0.81 -29.35
N ASN A 191 -8.29 -1.98 -28.83
CA ASN A 191 -7.38 -3.12 -28.73
C ASN A 191 -7.36 -3.88 -30.07
N ASN A 192 -6.29 -3.73 -30.84
CA ASN A 192 -6.08 -4.45 -32.10
C ASN A 192 -5.33 -5.77 -31.91
N THR A 193 -4.93 -6.11 -30.67
CA THR A 193 -4.24 -7.37 -30.39
C THR A 193 -5.22 -8.54 -30.38
N GLY A 194 -4.70 -9.75 -30.57
CA GLY A 194 -5.50 -10.98 -30.45
C GLY A 194 -5.73 -11.44 -28.98
N SER A 195 -5.39 -10.61 -27.98
CA SER A 195 -5.41 -10.97 -26.56
C SER A 195 -5.99 -9.83 -25.72
N PRO A 196 -6.59 -10.12 -24.55
CA PRO A 196 -6.97 -9.07 -23.62
C PRO A 196 -5.76 -8.25 -23.18
N ILE A 197 -5.93 -6.93 -23.03
CA ILE A 197 -4.93 -6.00 -22.54
C ILE A 197 -5.31 -5.43 -21.18
N THR A 198 -4.30 -5.13 -20.36
CA THR A 198 -4.45 -4.31 -19.15
C THR A 198 -3.46 -3.15 -19.26
N PHE A 199 -3.91 -1.93 -19.03
CA PHE A 199 -3.10 -0.74 -19.22
C PHE A 199 -3.50 0.40 -18.29
N SER A 200 -2.54 1.30 -18.03
CA SER A 200 -2.83 2.61 -17.46
C SER A 200 -3.11 3.61 -18.58
N LEU A 201 -4.02 4.54 -18.33
CA LEU A 201 -4.34 5.62 -19.24
C LEU A 201 -4.31 6.94 -18.50
N SER A 202 -3.51 7.89 -18.99
CA SER A 202 -3.42 9.26 -18.49
C SER A 202 -3.77 10.25 -19.58
N VAL A 203 -4.49 11.32 -19.21
CA VAL A 203 -4.61 12.55 -20.02
C VAL A 203 -4.14 13.71 -19.15
N ALA A 204 -3.03 14.30 -19.54
CA ALA A 204 -2.39 15.34 -18.75
C ALA A 204 -1.83 16.47 -19.62
N GLY A 205 -1.67 17.65 -19.01
CA GLY A 205 -1.03 18.79 -19.63
C GLY A 205 0.46 18.56 -19.86
N GLU A 206 0.95 18.99 -21.03
CA GLU A 206 2.38 19.01 -21.31
C GLU A 206 3.04 20.17 -20.55
N ASP A 207 4.22 19.92 -20.02
CA ASP A 207 5.04 20.93 -19.36
C ASP A 207 6.09 21.51 -20.32
N ASP A 208 6.50 22.76 -20.07
CA ASP A 208 7.65 23.35 -20.74
C ASP A 208 8.98 22.76 -20.23
N ILE A 209 8.97 22.18 -19.02
CA ILE A 209 10.10 21.44 -18.46
C ILE A 209 10.13 20.06 -19.14
N VAL A 210 11.25 19.79 -19.81
CA VAL A 210 11.46 18.49 -20.45
C VAL A 210 12.05 17.51 -19.42
N PRO A 211 11.33 16.46 -19.02
CA PRO A 211 11.87 15.47 -18.11
C PRO A 211 12.92 14.61 -18.83
N PRO A 212 13.84 13.97 -18.10
CA PRO A 212 14.73 12.96 -18.67
C PRO A 212 13.94 11.84 -19.34
N ALA A 213 14.52 11.28 -20.41
CA ALA A 213 13.93 10.13 -21.08
C ALA A 213 13.84 8.94 -20.11
N ASN A 214 12.67 8.33 -20.05
CA ASN A 214 12.42 7.13 -19.25
C ASN A 214 12.17 5.93 -20.16
N PRO A 215 12.62 4.73 -19.79
CA PRO A 215 12.23 3.53 -20.51
C PRO A 215 10.71 3.31 -20.40
N ASP A 216 10.09 3.01 -21.51
CA ASP A 216 8.70 2.57 -21.54
C ASP A 216 8.57 1.10 -21.12
N ILE A 217 7.32 0.61 -21.01
CA ILE A 217 7.07 -0.79 -20.62
C ILE A 217 7.63 -1.79 -21.64
N ALA A 218 7.79 -1.42 -22.92
CA ALA A 218 8.36 -2.31 -23.94
C ALA A 218 9.86 -2.49 -23.74
N GLU A 219 10.58 -1.40 -23.52
CA GLU A 219 12.01 -1.41 -23.20
C GLU A 219 12.27 -2.13 -21.88
N PHE A 220 11.44 -1.87 -20.86
CA PHE A 220 11.50 -2.58 -19.59
C PHE A 220 11.32 -4.09 -19.75
N LEU A 221 10.31 -4.56 -20.49
CA LEU A 221 10.06 -5.99 -20.69
C LEU A 221 11.18 -6.64 -21.51
N ALA A 222 11.74 -5.95 -22.48
CA ALA A 222 12.90 -6.43 -23.24
C ALA A 222 14.11 -6.63 -22.30
N ALA A 223 14.40 -5.65 -21.45
CA ALA A 223 15.48 -5.73 -20.48
C ALA A 223 15.23 -6.80 -19.42
N ALA A 224 14.01 -6.90 -18.86
CA ALA A 224 13.65 -7.89 -17.85
C ALA A 224 13.85 -9.33 -18.32
N ARG A 225 13.66 -9.61 -19.61
CA ARG A 225 13.89 -10.93 -20.21
C ARG A 225 15.37 -11.30 -20.36
N THR A 226 16.27 -10.32 -20.38
CA THR A 226 17.71 -10.55 -20.54
C THR A 226 18.43 -10.82 -19.23
N ILE A 227 17.80 -10.47 -18.09
CA ILE A 227 18.40 -10.67 -16.78
C ILE A 227 18.30 -12.14 -16.41
N GLY A 228 19.44 -12.81 -16.43
CA GLY A 228 19.55 -14.21 -16.04
C GLY A 228 19.18 -14.47 -14.58
N LYS A 229 19.00 -15.74 -14.24
CA LYS A 229 18.82 -16.20 -12.85
C LYS A 229 19.98 -15.70 -11.99
N ARG A 230 19.72 -14.83 -11.02
CA ARG A 230 20.70 -14.45 -10.00
C ARG A 230 20.52 -15.34 -8.77
N SER A 231 21.62 -15.72 -8.14
CA SER A 231 21.58 -16.41 -6.85
C SER A 231 21.30 -15.37 -5.76
N PHE A 232 20.19 -15.54 -5.05
CA PHE A 232 19.83 -14.69 -3.93
C PHE A 232 20.64 -15.07 -2.68
N ARG A 233 21.20 -14.10 -1.98
CA ARG A 233 22.03 -14.31 -0.79
C ARG A 233 21.19 -14.49 0.49
N ASN A 234 20.02 -13.87 0.57
CA ASN A 234 19.20 -13.87 1.77
C ASN A 234 17.91 -14.68 1.59
N GLN A 235 17.48 -15.33 2.67
CA GLN A 235 16.15 -15.92 2.72
C GLN A 235 15.14 -14.82 3.04
N VAL A 236 14.40 -14.37 2.03
CA VAL A 236 13.28 -13.46 2.20
C VAL A 236 12.00 -14.29 2.34
N VAL A 237 11.17 -13.96 3.30
CA VAL A 237 9.83 -14.54 3.40
C VAL A 237 8.99 -14.00 2.25
N PRO A 238 8.44 -14.85 1.37
CA PRO A 238 7.63 -14.37 0.26
C PRO A 238 6.28 -13.85 0.76
N GLU A 239 5.84 -12.74 0.19
CA GLU A 239 4.57 -12.06 0.53
C GLU A 239 3.42 -12.63 -0.32
N LEU A 240 3.08 -13.91 -0.10
CA LEU A 240 2.08 -14.64 -0.90
C LEU A 240 0.64 -14.32 -0.54
N GLU A 241 0.38 -13.93 0.71
CA GLU A 241 -0.97 -13.67 1.24
C GLU A 241 -1.18 -12.19 1.56
N GLY A 242 -0.10 -11.43 1.72
CA GLY A 242 -0.11 -10.02 2.08
C GLY A 242 1.27 -9.55 2.50
N GLU A 243 1.32 -8.40 3.13
CA GLU A 243 2.56 -7.83 3.63
C GLU A 243 3.13 -8.65 4.80
N VAL A 244 4.44 -8.91 4.78
CA VAL A 244 5.15 -9.59 5.86
C VAL A 244 5.88 -8.59 6.73
N ILE A 245 5.34 -8.35 7.91
CA ILE A 245 5.96 -7.48 8.92
C ILE A 245 6.85 -8.34 9.81
N THR A 246 8.15 -8.08 9.78
CA THR A 246 9.12 -8.77 10.62
C THR A 246 9.63 -7.86 11.74
N GLY A 247 10.12 -8.46 12.81
CA GLY A 247 10.66 -7.71 13.93
C GLY A 247 11.35 -8.60 14.95
N ARG A 248 11.66 -8.02 16.07
CA ARG A 248 12.33 -8.71 17.18
C ARG A 248 11.80 -8.23 18.52
N VAL A 249 11.70 -9.17 19.43
CA VAL A 249 11.48 -8.93 20.86
C VAL A 249 12.83 -8.71 21.52
N VAL A 250 13.03 -7.55 22.12
CA VAL A 250 14.25 -7.15 22.82
C VAL A 250 13.99 -7.16 24.33
N ALA A 251 14.68 -8.03 25.04
CA ALA A 251 14.60 -8.16 26.49
C ALA A 251 15.91 -8.78 27.03
N ASP A 252 16.07 -8.82 28.35
CA ASP A 252 17.16 -9.61 28.94
C ASP A 252 16.98 -11.12 28.65
N ALA A 253 18.07 -11.88 28.75
CA ALA A 253 18.08 -13.29 28.36
C ALA A 253 17.12 -14.18 29.15
N ALA A 254 16.75 -13.81 30.39
CA ALA A 254 15.81 -14.58 31.20
C ALA A 254 14.38 -14.29 30.76
N THR A 255 14.03 -13.03 30.61
CA THR A 255 12.74 -12.56 30.08
C THR A 255 12.50 -13.10 28.68
N LEU A 256 13.49 -13.01 27.77
CA LEU A 256 13.33 -13.53 26.42
C LEU A 256 13.07 -15.04 26.42
N ARG A 257 13.78 -15.82 27.23
CA ARG A 257 13.54 -17.27 27.34
C ARG A 257 12.14 -17.60 27.83
N SER A 258 11.57 -16.81 28.74
CA SER A 258 10.19 -17.02 29.22
C SER A 258 9.12 -16.70 28.16
N LEU A 259 9.45 -15.87 27.19
CA LEU A 259 8.54 -15.47 26.12
C LEU A 259 8.61 -16.35 24.86
N LEU A 260 9.63 -17.22 24.74
CA LEU A 260 9.73 -18.12 23.59
C LEU A 260 8.54 -19.06 23.50
N GLY A 261 7.95 -19.15 22.31
CA GLY A 261 6.75 -19.94 22.05
C GLY A 261 5.43 -19.27 22.44
N HIS A 262 5.47 -18.07 23.05
CA HIS A 262 4.28 -17.27 23.26
C HIS A 262 3.90 -16.49 22.01
N ASN A 263 2.62 -16.11 21.90
CA ASN A 263 2.14 -15.27 20.82
C ASN A 263 2.52 -13.81 21.06
N ALA A 264 3.04 -13.17 20.03
CA ALA A 264 3.03 -11.73 19.86
C ALA A 264 1.81 -11.34 19.04
N TYR A 265 1.13 -10.28 19.43
CA TYR A 265 -0.06 -9.75 18.77
C TYR A 265 0.25 -8.40 18.17
N LEU A 266 -0.28 -8.18 16.98
CA LEU A 266 -0.21 -6.93 16.23
C LEU A 266 -1.64 -6.54 15.86
N SER A 267 -2.09 -5.35 16.26
CA SER A 267 -3.48 -4.92 16.03
C SER A 267 -3.56 -3.41 15.77
N THR A 268 -4.67 -2.98 15.18
CA THR A 268 -5.00 -1.56 15.03
C THR A 268 -6.31 -1.27 15.73
N PRO A 269 -6.40 -0.18 16.53
CA PRO A 269 -7.68 0.26 17.07
C PRO A 269 -8.65 0.60 15.94
N SER A 270 -9.78 -0.08 15.91
CA SER A 270 -10.84 0.20 14.95
C SER A 270 -12.16 -0.46 15.40
N GLU A 271 -13.27 -0.08 14.77
CA GLU A 271 -14.54 -0.76 14.96
C GLU A 271 -14.45 -2.25 14.63
N LYS A 272 -13.65 -2.60 13.63
CA LYS A 272 -13.45 -3.95 13.12
C LYS A 272 -12.07 -4.44 13.52
N ALA A 273 -12.04 -5.52 14.29
CA ALA A 273 -10.81 -6.08 14.82
C ALA A 273 -9.92 -6.62 13.68
N ASP A 274 -8.75 -6.00 13.49
CA ASP A 274 -7.65 -6.49 12.67
C ASP A 274 -6.50 -6.92 13.60
N VAL A 275 -6.39 -8.21 13.89
CA VAL A 275 -5.37 -8.75 14.78
C VAL A 275 -4.57 -9.83 14.05
N TYR A 276 -3.27 -9.69 14.07
CA TYR A 276 -2.33 -10.66 13.52
C TYR A 276 -1.45 -11.23 14.64
N THR A 277 -1.02 -12.45 14.47
CA THR A 277 -0.21 -13.14 15.48
C THR A 277 1.09 -13.66 14.90
N SER A 278 2.09 -13.73 15.75
CA SER A 278 3.36 -14.37 15.49
C SER A 278 3.85 -15.09 16.73
N LEU A 279 4.45 -16.26 16.60
CA LEU A 279 5.20 -16.86 17.70
C LEU A 279 6.53 -16.12 17.89
N VAL A 280 6.92 -15.92 19.16
CA VAL A 280 8.27 -15.49 19.50
C VAL A 280 9.21 -16.68 19.38
N VAL A 281 10.16 -16.64 18.45
CA VAL A 281 11.04 -17.77 18.15
C VAL A 281 12.53 -17.41 18.21
N GLY A 282 13.37 -18.40 18.42
CA GLY A 282 14.83 -18.27 18.33
C GLY A 282 15.40 -17.19 19.26
N ASP A 283 15.93 -16.15 18.68
CA ASP A 283 16.54 -14.99 19.36
C ASP A 283 15.54 -13.82 19.56
N GLY A 284 14.26 -14.12 19.62
CA GLY A 284 13.18 -13.15 19.76
C GLY A 284 12.55 -12.73 18.43
N ALA A 285 12.81 -13.43 17.35
CA ALA A 285 12.24 -13.10 16.05
C ALA A 285 10.71 -13.27 16.05
N ILE A 286 10.03 -12.32 15.41
CA ILE A 286 8.59 -12.31 15.18
C ILE A 286 8.31 -11.99 13.71
N THR A 287 7.26 -12.62 13.17
CA THR A 287 6.87 -12.45 11.77
C THR A 287 5.35 -12.48 11.67
N PHE A 288 4.76 -11.37 11.25
CA PHE A 288 3.32 -11.25 11.02
C PHE A 288 3.05 -11.26 9.52
N ILE A 289 2.04 -12.03 9.09
CA ILE A 289 1.53 -12.00 7.73
C ILE A 289 0.24 -11.18 7.78
N THR A 290 0.25 -9.99 7.17
CA THR A 290 -0.83 -9.04 7.24
C THR A 290 -1.43 -8.80 5.86
N GLY A 291 -2.75 -8.57 5.78
CA GLY A 291 -3.40 -8.38 4.49
C GLY A 291 -3.96 -6.99 4.25
N ASN A 292 -4.13 -6.19 5.30
CA ASN A 292 -5.08 -5.09 5.22
C ASN A 292 -4.69 -3.82 6.00
N TYR A 293 -3.42 -3.56 6.22
CA TYR A 293 -3.02 -2.28 6.80
C TYR A 293 -2.86 -1.23 5.70
N PHE A 294 -3.82 -0.32 5.60
CA PHE A 294 -3.82 0.76 4.61
C PHE A 294 -3.58 2.11 5.27
N GLY A 295 -2.83 2.97 4.59
CA GLY A 295 -2.44 4.28 5.09
C GLY A 295 -1.45 4.20 6.27
N ASN A 296 -1.17 5.34 6.88
CA ASN A 296 -0.34 5.38 8.09
C ASN A 296 -1.15 4.88 9.27
N GLN A 297 -0.65 3.85 9.95
CA GLN A 297 -1.30 3.21 11.08
C GLN A 297 -0.46 3.36 12.35
N GLU A 298 -1.15 3.35 13.49
CA GLU A 298 -0.52 3.14 14.79
C GLU A 298 -0.82 1.70 15.23
N LEU A 299 0.18 0.84 15.11
CA LEU A 299 0.05 -0.56 15.47
C LEU A 299 0.24 -0.73 16.98
N VAL A 300 -0.69 -1.41 17.63
CA VAL A 300 -0.55 -1.84 19.02
C VAL A 300 0.08 -3.24 19.02
N CYS A 301 1.24 -3.34 19.64
CA CYS A 301 1.98 -4.58 19.78
C CYS A 301 1.98 -5.04 21.23
N GLU A 302 1.68 -6.30 21.50
CA GLU A 302 1.75 -6.92 22.83
C GLU A 302 2.18 -8.38 22.72
N ILE A 303 2.88 -8.89 23.76
CA ILE A 303 3.28 -10.29 23.85
C ILE A 303 2.54 -10.94 25.00
N GLU A 304 1.89 -12.06 24.71
CA GLU A 304 1.19 -12.86 25.71
C GLU A 304 2.14 -13.28 26.84
N GLY A 305 1.70 -13.08 28.08
CA GLY A 305 2.49 -13.47 29.26
C GLY A 305 3.65 -12.54 29.62
N ALA A 306 3.77 -11.39 28.94
CA ALA A 306 4.81 -10.41 29.29
C ALA A 306 4.59 -9.82 30.69
N ASP A 307 5.67 -9.72 31.49
CA ASP A 307 5.62 -9.15 32.84
C ASP A 307 5.68 -7.62 32.79
N PRO A 308 4.66 -6.90 33.31
CA PRO A 308 4.68 -5.44 33.38
C PRO A 308 5.82 -4.84 34.21
N LYS A 309 6.48 -5.65 35.05
CA LYS A 309 7.66 -5.24 35.84
C LYS A 309 8.95 -5.31 35.02
N ALA A 310 8.99 -6.15 33.98
CA ALA A 310 10.10 -6.32 33.06
C ALA A 310 9.55 -6.34 31.61
N PRO A 311 8.94 -5.24 31.15
CA PRO A 311 8.29 -5.22 29.85
C PRO A 311 9.31 -5.40 28.74
N PRO A 312 9.09 -6.34 27.79
CA PRO A 312 9.93 -6.46 26.60
C PRO A 312 9.71 -5.27 25.68
N ARG A 313 10.69 -4.95 24.84
CA ARG A 313 10.55 -3.99 23.74
C ARG A 313 10.36 -4.74 22.43
N ILE A 314 9.43 -4.28 21.61
CA ILE A 314 9.21 -4.81 20.26
C ILE A 314 9.78 -3.82 19.27
N GLU A 315 10.67 -4.30 18.41
CA GLU A 315 11.26 -3.54 17.31
C GLU A 315 10.84 -4.17 16.00
N LEU A 316 10.02 -3.46 15.23
CA LEU A 316 9.67 -3.87 13.87
C LEU A 316 10.79 -3.44 12.92
N ASN A 317 11.08 -4.30 11.95
CA ASN A 317 12.06 -4.00 10.92
C ASN A 317 11.52 -2.96 9.94
N GLU A 318 12.41 -2.14 9.42
CA GLU A 318 12.10 -1.20 8.34
C GLU A 318 11.65 -1.99 7.10
N PRO A 319 10.47 -1.70 6.53
CA PRO A 319 9.97 -2.42 5.37
C PRO A 319 10.70 -2.07 4.08
N TYR A 320 11.28 -0.86 4.00
CA TYR A 320 11.97 -0.37 2.81
C TYR A 320 13.47 -0.67 2.86
N VAL A 321 14.05 -0.91 1.67
CA VAL A 321 15.49 -1.21 1.55
C VAL A 321 16.33 0.04 1.79
N LYS A 322 15.82 1.22 1.42
CA LYS A 322 16.53 2.51 1.44
C LYS A 322 17.91 2.41 0.76
N ALA A 323 17.93 1.73 -0.39
CA ALA A 323 19.14 1.47 -1.13
C ALA A 323 19.83 2.76 -1.58
N GLN A 324 21.14 2.73 -1.67
CA GLN A 324 21.90 3.78 -2.33
C GLN A 324 21.76 3.58 -3.85
N VAL A 325 20.81 4.26 -4.47
CA VAL A 325 20.70 4.34 -5.93
C VAL A 325 21.61 5.44 -6.44
N SER A 326 22.15 5.28 -7.67
CA SER A 326 22.92 6.36 -8.30
C SER A 326 22.06 7.63 -8.36
N ALA A 327 22.68 8.76 -8.00
CA ALA A 327 22.00 10.06 -8.00
C ALA A 327 21.41 10.34 -9.40
N PRO A 328 20.19 10.86 -9.50
CA PRO A 328 19.62 11.28 -10.77
C PRO A 328 20.46 12.42 -11.37
N GLU A 329 20.39 12.56 -12.69
CA GLU A 329 20.98 13.72 -13.37
C GLU A 329 20.38 15.01 -12.84
N ARG A 330 21.16 16.10 -12.85
CA ARG A 330 20.68 17.41 -12.44
C ARG A 330 19.51 17.86 -13.31
N LEU A 331 18.50 18.46 -12.68
CA LEU A 331 17.40 19.09 -13.39
C LEU A 331 17.90 20.35 -14.09
N LEU A 332 17.77 20.38 -15.42
CA LEU A 332 18.11 21.57 -16.19
C LEU A 332 16.96 22.58 -16.15
N LEU A 333 17.27 23.79 -15.80
CA LEU A 333 16.33 24.92 -15.82
C LEU A 333 16.93 26.08 -16.61
N CYS A 334 16.06 26.88 -17.21
CA CYS A 334 16.46 28.15 -17.84
C CYS A 334 15.47 29.27 -17.46
N PRO A 335 15.86 30.55 -17.54
CA PRO A 335 15.00 31.65 -17.16
C PRO A 335 13.65 31.69 -17.88
N SER A 336 13.56 31.18 -19.10
CA SER A 336 12.30 31.15 -19.87
C SER A 336 11.22 30.27 -19.25
N LEU A 337 11.59 29.31 -18.37
CA LEU A 337 10.65 28.42 -17.67
C LEU A 337 9.99 29.05 -16.44
N GLU A 338 10.49 30.21 -15.98
CA GLU A 338 10.03 30.81 -14.73
C GLU A 338 8.51 31.10 -14.72
N ALA A 339 7.97 31.57 -15.81
CA ALA A 339 6.55 31.91 -15.93
C ALA A 339 5.68 30.62 -15.86
N SER A 340 6.10 29.57 -16.54
CA SER A 340 5.42 28.27 -16.54
C SER A 340 5.46 27.62 -15.16
N MET A 341 6.63 27.63 -14.51
CA MET A 341 6.77 27.10 -13.13
C MET A 341 5.88 27.84 -12.13
N LYS A 342 5.81 29.19 -12.22
CA LYS A 342 4.92 30.00 -11.35
C LYS A 342 3.45 29.68 -11.60
N ALA A 343 3.05 29.58 -12.87
CA ALA A 343 1.66 29.23 -13.23
C ALA A 343 1.28 27.86 -12.67
N ARG A 344 2.15 26.87 -12.82
CA ARG A 344 1.93 25.50 -12.29
C ARG A 344 1.80 25.48 -10.78
N SER A 345 2.65 26.23 -10.08
CA SER A 345 2.55 26.36 -8.63
C SER A 345 1.23 26.99 -8.19
N LEU A 346 0.79 28.04 -8.88
CA LEU A 346 -0.48 28.66 -8.59
C LEU A 346 -1.64 27.70 -8.80
N MET A 347 -1.62 26.94 -9.89
CA MET A 347 -2.62 25.91 -10.18
C MET A 347 -2.67 24.87 -9.06
N MET A 348 -1.53 24.34 -8.60
CA MET A 348 -1.48 23.37 -7.49
C MET A 348 -2.04 23.95 -6.19
N GLN A 349 -1.69 25.21 -5.84
CA GLN A 349 -2.24 25.87 -4.66
C GLN A 349 -3.76 26.08 -4.75
N GLN A 350 -4.27 26.38 -5.93
CA GLN A 350 -5.71 26.49 -6.18
C GLN A 350 -6.40 25.13 -6.05
N ALA A 351 -5.84 24.08 -6.65
CA ALA A 351 -6.35 22.73 -6.51
C ALA A 351 -6.41 22.28 -5.05
N SER A 352 -5.37 22.57 -4.26
CA SER A 352 -5.34 22.25 -2.83
C SER A 352 -6.41 22.98 -2.02
N ARG A 353 -6.82 24.19 -2.44
CA ARG A 353 -7.89 24.98 -1.78
C ARG A 353 -9.30 24.51 -2.17
N GLN A 354 -9.47 23.97 -3.35
CA GLN A 354 -10.77 23.55 -3.89
C GLN A 354 -11.17 22.13 -3.53
N ASN A 355 -10.55 21.53 -2.51
CA ASN A 355 -10.72 20.15 -2.09
C ASN A 355 -10.28 19.15 -3.18
N ALA A 356 -8.98 18.92 -3.26
CA ALA A 356 -8.40 17.84 -4.08
C ALA A 356 -9.04 16.46 -3.79
N ASP A 357 -9.72 16.31 -2.67
CA ASP A 357 -10.49 15.13 -2.26
C ASP A 357 -11.69 14.80 -3.17
N THR A 358 -12.09 15.73 -4.06
CA THR A 358 -13.15 15.46 -5.04
C THR A 358 -12.65 14.77 -6.32
N LEU A 359 -11.33 14.71 -6.54
CA LEU A 359 -10.74 14.09 -7.73
C LEU A 359 -10.72 12.56 -7.66
N TYR A 360 -10.86 12.02 -6.48
CA TYR A 360 -10.83 10.58 -6.24
C TYR A 360 -11.68 10.22 -5.02
N GLU A 361 -12.05 8.97 -4.94
CA GLU A 361 -12.67 8.39 -3.75
C GLU A 361 -11.86 7.20 -3.26
N TYR A 362 -11.90 6.97 -1.95
CA TYR A 362 -11.35 5.76 -1.37
C TYR A 362 -12.34 4.62 -1.54
N LEU A 363 -11.89 3.55 -2.19
CA LEU A 363 -12.71 2.37 -2.38
C LEU A 363 -12.82 1.56 -1.08
N PRO A 364 -13.96 0.92 -0.83
CA PRO A 364 -14.10 0.03 0.30
C PRO A 364 -13.11 -1.13 0.18
N ARG A 365 -12.41 -1.43 1.26
CA ARG A 365 -11.54 -2.60 1.33
C ARG A 365 -12.35 -3.87 1.53
N ARG A 366 -11.82 -4.99 1.04
CA ARG A 366 -12.35 -6.30 1.40
C ARG A 366 -11.99 -6.57 2.86
N GLU A 367 -12.99 -6.84 3.67
CA GLU A 367 -12.82 -7.11 5.09
C GLU A 367 -12.88 -8.61 5.34
N TYR A 368 -11.96 -9.08 6.17
CA TYR A 368 -11.98 -10.44 6.69
C TYR A 368 -12.31 -10.35 8.17
N PRO A 369 -13.47 -10.87 8.63
CA PRO A 369 -13.80 -10.82 10.04
C PRO A 369 -12.78 -11.64 10.84
N LEU A 370 -12.22 -11.05 11.90
CA LEU A 370 -11.36 -11.77 12.84
C LEU A 370 -12.13 -12.83 13.62
N LEU A 371 -13.38 -12.54 13.93
CA LEU A 371 -14.24 -13.36 14.75
C LEU A 371 -15.32 -14.00 13.88
N ASP A 372 -15.37 -15.32 13.89
CA ASP A 372 -16.39 -16.09 13.18
C ASP A 372 -17.73 -16.05 13.91
N GLY A 373 -18.81 -16.14 13.14
CA GLY A 373 -20.18 -16.18 13.67
C GLY A 373 -20.79 -14.79 13.88
N ALA A 374 -22.08 -14.79 14.12
CA ALA A 374 -22.82 -13.57 14.41
C ALA A 374 -22.71 -13.21 15.91
N PRO A 375 -22.35 -11.97 16.26
CA PRO A 375 -22.31 -11.57 17.67
C PRO A 375 -23.73 -11.38 18.25
N VAL A 376 -23.85 -11.63 19.54
CA VAL A 376 -24.94 -11.07 20.35
C VAL A 376 -24.55 -9.63 20.68
N ARG A 377 -25.31 -8.68 20.16
CA ARG A 377 -24.98 -7.25 20.23
C ARG A 377 -25.79 -6.52 21.30
N TYR A 378 -25.10 -5.74 22.10
CA TYR A 378 -25.69 -4.88 23.14
C TYR A 378 -25.30 -3.42 22.85
N ILE A 379 -26.27 -2.60 22.42
CA ILE A 379 -26.09 -1.15 22.27
C ILE A 379 -26.36 -0.53 23.63
N LEU A 380 -25.35 0.10 24.24
CA LEU A 380 -25.43 0.53 25.62
C LEU A 380 -26.46 1.66 25.87
N ASP A 381 -26.77 2.45 24.84
CA ASP A 381 -27.80 3.49 24.94
C ASP A 381 -29.22 2.95 25.01
N ASP A 382 -29.45 1.68 24.69
CA ASP A 382 -30.74 1.00 24.82
C ASP A 382 -31.00 0.55 26.26
N TYR A 383 -30.00 0.66 27.16
CA TYR A 383 -30.04 0.21 28.55
C TYR A 383 -29.71 1.34 29.51
N THR A 384 -30.03 1.15 30.81
CA THR A 384 -29.52 2.02 31.86
C THR A 384 -28.00 1.90 31.94
N ARG A 385 -27.29 3.02 31.79
CA ARG A 385 -25.84 3.03 31.93
C ARG A 385 -25.41 2.93 33.38
N PHE A 386 -24.47 2.04 33.65
CA PHE A 386 -23.89 1.81 34.95
C PHE A 386 -22.56 2.56 35.10
N ASP A 387 -22.11 2.72 36.36
CA ASP A 387 -20.85 3.44 36.63
C ASP A 387 -19.61 2.58 36.38
N THR A 388 -19.76 1.25 36.38
CA THR A 388 -18.63 0.30 36.19
C THR A 388 -18.92 -0.73 35.12
N MET A 389 -17.84 -1.21 34.47
CA MET A 389 -17.96 -2.30 33.51
C MET A 389 -18.39 -3.61 34.13
N GLU A 390 -18.05 -3.86 35.42
CA GLU A 390 -18.48 -5.07 36.13
C GLU A 390 -19.97 -5.09 36.29
N GLU A 391 -20.59 -3.98 36.73
CA GLU A 391 -22.05 -3.83 36.82
C GLU A 391 -22.71 -3.97 35.46
N THR A 392 -22.15 -3.34 34.44
CA THR A 392 -22.62 -3.45 33.04
C THR A 392 -22.71 -4.91 32.59
N PHE A 393 -21.70 -5.73 32.86
CA PHE A 393 -21.70 -7.14 32.49
C PHE A 393 -22.72 -7.95 33.29
N ILE A 394 -22.82 -7.71 34.61
CA ILE A 394 -23.67 -8.50 35.50
C ILE A 394 -25.16 -8.24 35.22
N GLU A 395 -25.55 -6.99 34.98
CA GLU A 395 -26.96 -6.59 34.95
C GLU A 395 -27.67 -6.98 33.65
N PHE A 396 -27.01 -6.94 32.51
CA PHE A 396 -27.73 -7.22 31.25
C PHE A 396 -26.96 -8.03 30.18
N ILE A 397 -25.76 -8.56 30.48
CA ILE A 397 -25.02 -9.40 29.54
C ILE A 397 -24.86 -10.84 30.07
N PRO A 398 -25.89 -11.69 29.97
CA PRO A 398 -25.89 -13.01 30.60
C PRO A 398 -24.84 -13.99 30.03
N GLN A 399 -24.25 -13.68 28.88
CA GLN A 399 -23.18 -14.50 28.30
C GLN A 399 -21.81 -14.19 28.87
N VAL A 400 -21.67 -13.08 29.63
CA VAL A 400 -20.39 -12.64 30.19
C VAL A 400 -20.44 -12.70 31.71
N ARG A 401 -19.37 -13.15 32.34
CA ARG A 401 -19.19 -13.06 33.79
C ARG A 401 -17.78 -12.59 34.12
N VAL A 402 -17.67 -11.97 35.28
CA VAL A 402 -16.40 -11.63 35.92
C VAL A 402 -16.14 -12.60 37.06
N ARG A 403 -14.95 -13.19 37.12
CA ARG A 403 -14.54 -14.06 38.25
C ARG A 403 -13.07 -13.82 38.59
N LYS A 404 -12.70 -14.25 39.81
CA LYS A 404 -11.28 -14.31 40.18
C LYS A 404 -10.64 -15.55 39.58
N GLY A 405 -9.64 -15.35 38.75
CA GLY A 405 -8.81 -16.39 38.14
C GLY A 405 -7.65 -16.82 39.03
N ALA A 406 -6.73 -17.61 38.45
CA ALA A 406 -5.50 -18.01 39.12
C ALA A 406 -4.68 -16.77 39.52
N GLY A 407 -4.26 -16.68 40.78
CA GLY A 407 -3.52 -15.50 41.29
C GLY A 407 -4.37 -14.33 41.75
N GLY A 408 -5.72 -14.50 41.84
CA GLY A 408 -6.64 -13.53 42.41
C GLY A 408 -6.99 -12.34 41.50
N ARG A 409 -6.52 -12.31 40.26
CA ARG A 409 -6.88 -11.28 39.26
C ARG A 409 -8.29 -11.54 38.74
N SER A 410 -8.99 -10.46 38.41
CA SER A 410 -10.31 -10.56 37.77
C SER A 410 -10.16 -10.96 36.31
N GLU A 411 -10.99 -11.91 35.88
CA GLU A 411 -11.07 -12.39 34.50
C GLU A 411 -12.48 -12.24 33.95
N ILE A 412 -12.59 -11.71 32.75
CA ILE A 412 -13.84 -11.68 31.98
C ILE A 412 -13.93 -13.00 31.22
N GLN A 413 -15.03 -13.71 31.38
CA GLN A 413 -15.27 -15.00 30.73
C GLN A 413 -16.57 -14.98 29.93
N VAL A 414 -16.56 -15.54 28.73
CA VAL A 414 -17.72 -15.69 27.87
C VAL A 414 -18.23 -17.13 27.93
N ARG A 415 -19.52 -17.29 28.01
CA ARG A 415 -20.21 -18.58 27.94
C ARG A 415 -20.39 -18.98 26.49
N LEU A 416 -19.95 -20.19 26.12
CA LEU A 416 -20.17 -20.72 24.80
C LEU A 416 -21.65 -21.08 24.56
N GLU A 417 -22.13 -20.90 23.34
CA GLU A 417 -23.49 -21.25 22.93
C GLU A 417 -23.75 -22.74 23.02
N GLU A 418 -22.73 -23.57 22.74
CA GLU A 418 -22.79 -25.03 22.83
C GLU A 418 -22.92 -25.57 24.25
N ALA A 419 -22.78 -24.71 25.28
CA ALA A 419 -22.93 -25.11 26.64
C ALA A 419 -24.39 -25.48 26.93
N THR A 420 -24.65 -26.76 27.26
CA THR A 420 -25.99 -27.31 27.53
C THR A 420 -26.64 -26.75 28.81
N ASP A 421 -25.85 -26.18 29.71
CA ASP A 421 -26.30 -25.52 30.93
C ASP A 421 -25.89 -24.03 30.87
N ILE A 422 -26.87 -23.16 31.10
CA ILE A 422 -26.69 -21.69 31.17
C ILE A 422 -25.63 -21.26 32.21
N ARG A 423 -25.30 -22.13 33.14
CA ARG A 423 -24.30 -21.88 34.19
C ARG A 423 -22.91 -22.40 33.84
N THR A 424 -22.76 -23.11 32.71
CA THR A 424 -21.49 -23.74 32.35
C THR A 424 -20.58 -22.76 31.63
N PHE A 425 -19.47 -22.44 32.25
CA PHE A 425 -18.33 -21.78 31.67
C PHE A 425 -17.15 -22.75 31.66
N THR A 426 -16.47 -22.87 30.56
CA THR A 426 -15.41 -23.87 30.37
C THR A 426 -14.21 -23.66 31.28
N GLY A 427 -14.05 -22.46 31.85
CA GLY A 427 -12.86 -22.09 32.63
C GLY A 427 -11.64 -21.73 31.75
N ALA A 428 -11.74 -21.90 30.44
CA ALA A 428 -10.72 -21.41 29.49
C ALA A 428 -10.83 -19.89 29.36
N SER A 429 -9.72 -19.25 29.01
CA SER A 429 -9.65 -17.79 28.78
C SER A 429 -10.53 -17.40 27.61
N SER A 430 -11.20 -16.26 27.72
CA SER A 430 -11.93 -15.63 26.62
C SER A 430 -11.09 -14.52 25.99
N LEU A 431 -11.28 -14.28 24.69
CA LEU A 431 -10.65 -13.17 23.99
C LEU A 431 -11.43 -11.89 24.30
N VAL A 432 -10.78 -10.96 24.93
CA VAL A 432 -11.38 -9.67 25.31
C VAL A 432 -10.71 -8.58 24.50
N LEU A 433 -11.53 -7.82 23.78
CA LEU A 433 -11.07 -6.76 22.89
C LEU A 433 -11.68 -5.41 23.31
N LEU A 434 -10.90 -4.34 23.15
CA LEU A 434 -11.39 -2.96 23.18
C LEU A 434 -11.04 -2.31 21.84
N ASP A 435 -12.03 -1.85 21.10
CA ASP A 435 -11.88 -1.34 19.72
C ASP A 435 -11.03 -2.29 18.84
N GLY A 436 -11.28 -3.60 18.95
CA GLY A 436 -10.55 -4.61 18.19
C GLY A 436 -9.15 -4.95 18.69
N VAL A 437 -8.63 -4.26 19.70
CA VAL A 437 -7.31 -4.52 20.29
C VAL A 437 -7.43 -5.54 21.43
N PRO A 438 -6.68 -6.66 21.43
CA PRO A 438 -6.67 -7.61 22.52
C PRO A 438 -6.22 -6.97 23.84
N ILE A 439 -6.96 -7.21 24.92
CA ILE A 439 -6.65 -6.74 26.27
C ILE A 439 -6.49 -7.95 27.17
N PHE A 440 -5.27 -8.29 27.56
CA PHE A 440 -4.99 -9.43 28.43
C PHE A 440 -5.06 -9.08 29.93
N ASP A 441 -4.92 -7.81 30.29
CA ASP A 441 -5.14 -7.32 31.65
C ASP A 441 -6.59 -6.87 31.82
N HIS A 442 -7.47 -7.83 32.10
CA HIS A 442 -8.91 -7.59 32.24
C HIS A 442 -9.26 -6.63 33.38
N GLU A 443 -8.43 -6.53 34.44
CA GLU A 443 -8.70 -5.60 35.57
C GLU A 443 -8.70 -4.15 35.09
N ARG A 444 -7.85 -3.81 34.11
CA ARG A 444 -7.82 -2.46 33.53
C ARG A 444 -9.08 -2.14 32.76
N LEU A 445 -9.62 -3.14 32.03
CA LEU A 445 -10.86 -2.96 31.29
C LEU A 445 -12.07 -2.83 32.24
N LEU A 446 -12.08 -3.55 33.36
CA LEU A 446 -13.14 -3.42 34.37
C LEU A 446 -13.15 -2.04 35.05
N LEU A 447 -12.01 -1.33 35.05
CA LEU A 447 -11.89 0.06 35.52
C LEU A 447 -12.18 1.10 34.41
N TYR A 448 -12.41 0.66 33.17
CA TYR A 448 -12.70 1.56 32.08
C TYR A 448 -14.11 2.14 32.18
N ASP A 449 -14.29 3.39 31.80
CA ASP A 449 -15.54 4.12 31.88
C ASP A 449 -16.58 3.60 30.86
N PRO A 450 -17.67 2.96 31.30
CA PRO A 450 -18.70 2.43 30.43
C PRO A 450 -19.39 3.49 29.56
N HIS A 451 -19.36 4.76 29.96
CA HIS A 451 -19.97 5.86 29.19
C HIS A 451 -19.25 6.13 27.88
N LYS A 452 -18.03 5.63 27.72
CA LYS A 452 -17.27 5.71 26.46
C LYS A 452 -17.57 4.56 25.49
N ILE A 453 -18.21 3.49 25.98
CA ILE A 453 -18.58 2.33 25.18
C ILE A 453 -19.90 2.62 24.46
N GLN A 454 -19.89 2.47 23.14
CA GLN A 454 -21.08 2.55 22.30
C GLN A 454 -21.86 1.24 22.35
N ARG A 455 -21.16 0.12 22.16
CA ARG A 455 -21.75 -1.22 22.15
C ARG A 455 -20.78 -2.30 22.60
N ILE A 456 -21.34 -3.44 22.95
CA ILE A 456 -20.60 -4.66 23.30
C ILE A 456 -21.08 -5.77 22.37
N ASP A 457 -20.18 -6.36 21.61
CA ASP A 457 -20.42 -7.49 20.72
C ASP A 457 -19.85 -8.75 21.39
N VAL A 458 -20.70 -9.73 21.72
CA VAL A 458 -20.33 -11.00 22.35
C VAL A 458 -20.41 -12.13 21.33
N TYR A 459 -19.32 -12.86 21.17
CA TYR A 459 -19.20 -14.01 20.27
C TYR A 459 -19.11 -15.29 21.11
N PRO A 460 -20.20 -16.02 21.29
CA PRO A 460 -20.25 -17.19 22.18
C PRO A 460 -19.75 -18.46 21.49
N TYR A 461 -18.68 -18.37 20.71
CA TYR A 461 -18.08 -19.47 19.95
C TYR A 461 -16.61 -19.63 20.31
N THR A 462 -16.04 -20.82 20.06
CA THR A 462 -14.60 -21.02 20.22
C THR A 462 -13.85 -20.31 19.11
N HIS A 463 -12.85 -19.52 19.46
CA HIS A 463 -12.00 -18.79 18.51
C HIS A 463 -10.55 -19.25 18.60
N TYR A 464 -9.89 -19.26 17.46
CA TYR A 464 -8.48 -19.59 17.33
C TYR A 464 -7.71 -18.37 16.82
N LEU A 465 -6.69 -17.98 17.56
CA LEU A 465 -5.85 -16.84 17.20
C LEU A 465 -4.39 -17.21 17.41
N GLY A 466 -3.67 -17.45 16.31
CA GLY A 466 -2.34 -18.01 16.34
C GLY A 466 -2.32 -19.41 16.95
N SER A 467 -1.51 -19.62 18.00
CA SER A 467 -1.45 -20.87 18.75
C SER A 467 -2.44 -20.92 19.93
N SER A 468 -3.17 -19.85 20.20
CA SER A 468 -4.09 -19.74 21.34
C SER A 468 -5.51 -20.08 20.95
N THR A 469 -6.22 -20.74 21.88
CA THR A 469 -7.65 -21.07 21.77
C THR A 469 -8.41 -20.32 22.84
N PHE A 470 -9.48 -19.62 22.47
CA PHE A 470 -10.29 -18.82 23.36
C PHE A 470 -11.73 -19.37 23.43
N ALA A 471 -12.25 -19.48 24.65
CA ALA A 471 -13.64 -19.84 24.91
C ALA A 471 -14.50 -18.57 24.83
N GLY A 472 -14.98 -18.27 23.65
CA GLY A 472 -15.74 -17.06 23.36
C GLY A 472 -14.87 -15.81 23.23
N ALA A 473 -15.46 -14.77 22.64
CA ALA A 473 -14.85 -13.45 22.57
C ALA A 473 -15.86 -12.36 22.91
N VAL A 474 -15.36 -11.24 23.42
CA VAL A 474 -16.14 -10.03 23.64
C VAL A 474 -15.36 -8.84 23.13
N ASN A 475 -15.98 -8.02 22.29
CA ASN A 475 -15.41 -6.78 21.78
C ASN A 475 -16.20 -5.59 22.29
N LEU A 476 -15.56 -4.74 23.07
CA LEU A 476 -16.11 -3.49 23.54
C LEU A 476 -15.74 -2.42 22.52
N ILE A 477 -16.72 -1.76 21.97
CA ILE A 477 -16.54 -0.78 20.88
C ILE A 477 -16.90 0.59 21.43
N THR A 478 -15.93 1.49 21.42
CA THR A 478 -16.10 2.88 21.86
C THR A 478 -16.74 3.75 20.79
N PHE A 479 -17.21 4.94 21.14
CA PHE A 479 -17.70 5.91 20.16
C PHE A 479 -16.61 6.44 19.22
N ALA A 480 -15.35 6.44 19.67
CA ALA A 480 -14.23 7.01 18.95
C ALA A 480 -13.40 5.96 18.18
N HIS A 481 -13.58 4.68 18.43
CA HIS A 481 -12.89 3.54 17.81
C HIS A 481 -11.35 3.61 17.87
N ASN A 482 -10.80 4.27 18.90
CA ASN A 482 -9.37 4.51 19.03
C ASN A 482 -8.86 4.42 20.49
N LEU A 483 -9.45 3.56 21.30
CA LEU A 483 -9.09 3.36 22.71
C LEU A 483 -9.14 4.67 23.54
N PRO A 484 -10.19 5.49 23.49
CA PRO A 484 -10.17 6.83 24.06
C PRO A 484 -9.92 6.78 25.58
N HIS A 485 -8.81 7.41 26.01
CA HIS A 485 -8.36 7.45 27.41
C HIS A 485 -8.10 6.07 28.07
N PHE A 486 -7.96 5.01 27.28
CA PHE A 486 -7.48 3.75 27.82
C PHE A 486 -5.97 3.83 28.07
N ALA A 487 -5.58 3.73 29.34
CA ALA A 487 -4.16 3.74 29.66
C ALA A 487 -3.53 2.41 29.27
N LEU A 488 -2.72 2.39 28.22
CA LEU A 488 -2.03 1.19 27.79
C LEU A 488 -1.16 0.58 28.91
N ASN A 489 -1.12 -0.74 28.99
CA ASN A 489 -0.19 -1.43 29.86
C ASN A 489 1.25 -1.18 29.40
N LYS A 490 2.21 -1.32 30.31
CA LYS A 490 3.65 -1.21 29.97
C LYS A 490 4.12 -2.27 28.97
N THR A 491 3.39 -3.38 28.85
CA THR A 491 3.64 -4.45 27.88
C THR A 491 3.10 -4.14 26.50
N MET A 492 2.16 -3.20 26.39
CA MET A 492 1.60 -2.73 25.13
C MET A 492 2.43 -1.58 24.58
N GLN A 493 2.78 -1.66 23.31
CA GLN A 493 3.56 -0.63 22.63
C GLN A 493 2.84 -0.15 21.37
N ILE A 494 2.84 1.15 21.15
CA ILE A 494 2.37 1.74 19.90
C ILE A 494 3.58 1.94 18.98
N VAL A 495 3.48 1.41 17.77
CA VAL A 495 4.51 1.53 16.75
C VAL A 495 3.88 2.16 15.50
N PRO A 496 4.36 3.34 15.06
CA PRO A 496 3.91 3.93 13.79
C PRO A 496 4.36 3.04 12.64
N PHE A 497 3.45 2.78 11.70
CA PHE A 497 3.70 1.88 10.59
C PHE A 497 3.10 2.42 9.28
N PRO A 498 3.89 2.57 8.21
CA PRO A 498 3.38 2.92 6.90
C PRO A 498 2.71 1.70 6.26
N GLY A 499 1.40 1.73 6.11
CA GLY A 499 0.65 0.67 5.45
C GLY A 499 0.63 0.82 3.92
N LEU A 500 -0.17 -0.03 3.28
CA LEU A 500 -0.42 0.02 1.84
C LEU A 500 -1.15 1.31 1.45
N CYS A 501 -0.99 1.79 0.23
CA CYS A 501 -1.86 2.82 -0.31
C CYS A 501 -3.32 2.38 -0.26
N TRP A 502 -4.20 3.29 0.14
CA TRP A 502 -5.63 3.03 0.06
C TRP A 502 -6.04 2.78 -1.40
N PRO A 503 -6.86 1.76 -1.67
CA PRO A 503 -7.43 1.61 -3.00
C PRO A 503 -8.29 2.82 -3.31
N THR A 504 -8.08 3.41 -4.49
CA THR A 504 -8.74 4.63 -4.93
C THR A 504 -9.34 4.47 -6.30
N ALA A 505 -10.45 5.15 -6.55
CA ALA A 505 -10.98 5.38 -7.89
C ALA A 505 -10.80 6.86 -8.26
N TRP A 506 -10.37 7.11 -9.46
CA TRP A 506 -10.28 8.45 -10.02
C TRP A 506 -11.67 8.90 -10.47
N LEU A 507 -12.10 10.08 -10.01
CA LEU A 507 -13.37 10.70 -10.38
C LEU A 507 -13.17 11.77 -11.46
N GLY A 508 -12.00 12.42 -11.44
CA GLY A 508 -11.66 13.51 -12.34
C GLY A 508 -12.20 14.86 -11.89
N PRO A 509 -11.81 15.93 -12.59
CA PRO A 509 -12.37 17.25 -12.41
C PRO A 509 -13.87 17.25 -12.72
N ASP A 510 -14.63 18.12 -12.03
CA ASP A 510 -16.05 18.32 -12.33
C ASP A 510 -16.21 18.72 -13.81
N PRO A 511 -16.98 18.02 -14.61
CA PRO A 511 -17.19 18.34 -16.02
C PRO A 511 -17.96 19.65 -16.22
N GLU A 512 -18.73 20.10 -15.23
CA GLU A 512 -19.50 21.33 -15.24
C GLU A 512 -19.18 22.21 -14.01
N PRO A 513 -17.92 22.65 -13.86
CA PRO A 513 -17.55 23.45 -12.71
C PRO A 513 -18.30 24.78 -12.70
N PRO A 514 -18.58 25.37 -11.53
CA PRO A 514 -19.12 26.73 -11.45
C PRO A 514 -18.28 27.70 -12.29
N ALA A 515 -18.91 28.66 -12.95
CA ALA A 515 -18.27 29.56 -13.92
C ALA A 515 -17.03 30.34 -13.40
N GLU A 516 -16.91 30.48 -12.08
CA GLU A 516 -15.78 31.16 -11.41
C GLU A 516 -14.68 30.19 -10.96
N THR A 517 -14.86 28.86 -11.17
CA THR A 517 -13.87 27.86 -10.75
C THR A 517 -12.69 27.88 -11.72
N PRO A 518 -11.47 28.23 -11.27
CA PRO A 518 -10.33 28.22 -12.16
C PRO A 518 -9.97 26.78 -12.52
N ASP A 519 -9.60 26.59 -13.79
CA ASP A 519 -9.05 25.31 -14.25
C ASP A 519 -7.63 25.13 -13.69
N CYS A 520 -7.52 24.31 -12.62
CA CYS A 520 -6.28 24.13 -11.86
C CYS A 520 -5.72 22.70 -11.89
N TYR A 521 -6.34 21.80 -12.67
CA TYR A 521 -5.93 20.40 -12.69
C TYR A 521 -5.00 20.11 -13.87
N GLN A 522 -3.86 19.49 -13.59
CA GLN A 522 -2.89 19.11 -14.61
C GLN A 522 -3.22 17.75 -15.22
N THR A 523 -3.72 16.81 -14.43
CA THR A 523 -4.23 15.54 -14.89
C THR A 523 -5.74 15.63 -15.00
N LEU A 524 -6.28 15.46 -16.20
CA LEU A 524 -7.72 15.48 -16.47
C LEU A 524 -8.34 14.10 -16.40
N PHE A 525 -7.56 13.07 -16.72
CA PHE A 525 -8.00 11.69 -16.63
C PHE A 525 -6.84 10.79 -16.19
N TRP A 526 -7.14 9.90 -15.29
CA TRP A 526 -6.23 8.84 -14.86
C TRP A 526 -7.01 7.57 -14.57
N HIS A 527 -6.60 6.48 -15.18
CA HIS A 527 -7.07 5.17 -14.78
C HIS A 527 -5.89 4.18 -14.77
N PRO A 528 -5.56 3.57 -13.62
CA PRO A 528 -4.34 2.79 -13.46
C PRO A 528 -4.38 1.43 -14.15
N LEU A 529 -5.55 0.77 -14.26
CA LEU A 529 -5.67 -0.63 -14.66
C LEU A 529 -6.94 -0.89 -15.47
N LEU A 530 -7.09 -0.21 -16.62
CA LEU A 530 -8.16 -0.49 -17.58
C LEU A 530 -7.94 -1.85 -18.25
N GLN A 531 -9.04 -2.51 -18.61
CA GLN A 531 -9.02 -3.78 -19.34
C GLN A 531 -9.87 -3.69 -20.60
N LEU A 532 -9.34 -4.22 -21.71
CA LEU A 532 -10.07 -4.35 -22.97
C LEU A 532 -9.85 -5.73 -23.57
N GLY A 533 -10.93 -6.36 -24.01
CA GLY A 533 -10.90 -7.57 -24.81
C GLY A 533 -10.38 -7.34 -26.23
N PRO A 534 -10.04 -8.40 -26.98
CA PRO A 534 -9.61 -8.30 -28.36
C PRO A 534 -10.68 -7.64 -29.25
N GLY A 535 -10.30 -6.62 -30.02
CA GLY A 535 -11.20 -5.88 -30.92
C GLY A 535 -12.16 -4.92 -30.22
N GLU A 536 -12.12 -4.82 -28.89
CA GLU A 536 -12.95 -3.86 -28.14
C GLU A 536 -12.41 -2.43 -28.25
N THR A 537 -13.32 -1.47 -28.19
CA THR A 537 -13.00 -0.04 -28.13
C THR A 537 -13.59 0.56 -26.86
N LEU A 538 -12.73 1.20 -26.06
CA LEU A 538 -13.12 2.05 -24.96
C LEU A 538 -13.31 3.48 -25.45
N THR A 539 -14.39 4.11 -25.03
CA THR A 539 -14.69 5.51 -25.34
C THR A 539 -14.68 6.30 -24.04
N VAL A 540 -13.80 7.30 -23.95
CA VAL A 540 -13.61 8.13 -22.76
C VAL A 540 -13.87 9.58 -23.10
N PRO A 541 -14.97 10.18 -22.61
CA PRO A 541 -15.19 11.61 -22.73
C PRO A 541 -14.23 12.36 -21.79
N ILE A 542 -13.50 13.33 -22.33
CA ILE A 542 -12.54 14.12 -21.57
C ILE A 542 -12.84 15.58 -21.85
N PRO A 543 -13.58 16.26 -20.96
CA PRO A 543 -13.88 17.68 -21.10
C PRO A 543 -12.60 18.48 -20.95
N ILE A 544 -12.07 19.00 -22.06
CA ILE A 544 -10.87 19.81 -22.06
C ILE A 544 -11.28 21.28 -22.16
N PRO A 545 -10.95 22.10 -21.16
CA PRO A 545 -11.23 23.52 -21.21
C PRO A 545 -10.47 24.23 -22.34
N ALA A 546 -11.14 25.12 -23.04
CA ALA A 546 -10.55 25.87 -24.17
C ALA A 546 -9.33 26.75 -23.78
N SER A 547 -9.19 27.07 -22.50
CA SER A 547 -8.06 27.82 -21.94
C SER A 547 -6.80 26.97 -21.72
N ARG A 548 -6.92 25.64 -21.86
CA ARG A 548 -5.79 24.74 -21.65
C ARG A 548 -4.81 24.77 -22.80
N GLY A 549 -3.53 24.67 -22.42
CA GLY A 549 -2.43 24.47 -23.34
C GLY A 549 -2.41 23.07 -23.93
N LYS A 550 -1.26 22.65 -24.43
CA LYS A 550 -1.07 21.34 -25.01
C LYS A 550 -1.37 20.23 -23.99
N MET A 551 -2.08 19.22 -24.45
CA MET A 551 -2.44 18.02 -23.69
C MET A 551 -2.03 16.79 -24.46
N SER A 552 -1.67 15.72 -23.74
CA SER A 552 -1.39 14.41 -24.34
C SER A 552 -2.12 13.30 -23.61
N ALA A 553 -2.49 12.26 -24.36
CA ALA A 553 -2.97 11.01 -23.81
C ALA A 553 -1.86 9.98 -23.89
N THR A 554 -1.53 9.34 -22.77
CA THR A 554 -0.48 8.32 -22.68
C THR A 554 -1.08 7.01 -22.16
N LEU A 555 -0.74 5.91 -22.83
CA LEU A 555 -1.16 4.56 -22.49
C LEU A 555 0.07 3.66 -22.35
N GLU A 556 0.17 2.95 -21.23
CA GLU A 556 1.21 1.95 -20.98
C GLU A 556 0.58 0.70 -20.35
N GLY A 557 0.89 -0.46 -20.89
CA GLY A 557 0.34 -1.71 -20.39
C GLY A 557 0.87 -2.94 -21.09
N MET A 558 0.14 -4.04 -20.94
CA MET A 558 0.54 -5.30 -21.55
C MET A 558 -0.65 -6.20 -21.83
N THR A 559 -0.47 -7.10 -22.81
CA THR A 559 -1.43 -8.18 -23.07
C THR A 559 -1.32 -9.28 -21.99
N SER A 560 -2.35 -10.10 -21.88
CA SER A 560 -2.30 -11.33 -21.07
C SER A 560 -1.19 -12.30 -21.51
N ALA A 561 -0.70 -12.17 -22.76
CA ALA A 561 0.43 -12.95 -23.29
C ALA A 561 1.80 -12.26 -23.05
N ALA A 562 1.84 -11.22 -22.20
CA ALA A 562 3.06 -10.48 -21.85
C ALA A 562 3.72 -9.71 -23.02
N GLN A 563 2.93 -9.26 -23.97
CA GLN A 563 3.39 -8.32 -25.00
C GLN A 563 3.14 -6.89 -24.49
N PRO A 564 4.10 -5.97 -24.63
CA PRO A 564 3.92 -4.59 -24.22
C PRO A 564 2.89 -3.89 -25.11
N VAL A 565 2.19 -2.95 -24.52
CA VAL A 565 1.25 -2.06 -25.21
C VAL A 565 1.58 -0.62 -24.81
N VAL A 566 1.93 0.20 -25.78
CA VAL A 566 2.32 1.60 -25.58
C VAL A 566 1.60 2.46 -26.60
N GLY A 567 1.11 3.62 -26.16
CA GLY A 567 0.50 4.61 -27.04
C GLY A 567 0.62 6.01 -26.45
N CYS A 568 0.87 7.00 -27.31
CA CYS A 568 0.87 8.41 -26.93
C CYS A 568 0.32 9.24 -28.09
N ILE A 569 -0.62 10.12 -27.83
CA ILE A 569 -1.12 11.08 -28.81
C ILE A 569 -1.22 12.48 -28.21
N PRO A 570 -0.83 13.54 -28.94
CA PRO A 570 -1.23 14.90 -28.59
C PRO A 570 -2.74 15.05 -28.87
N LEU A 571 -3.42 15.78 -27.98
CA LEU A 571 -4.88 16.02 -28.13
C LEU A 571 -5.14 17.35 -28.83
N PHE A 572 -4.19 18.31 -28.79
CA PHE A 572 -4.18 19.57 -29.56
C PHE A 572 -2.77 19.99 -29.93
#